data_6c5803f4a7cb33aa9a77f71a78a83694
#
_entry.id   6c5803f4a7cb33aa9a77f71a78a83694
#
_cell.length_a   1.000
_cell.length_b   1.000
_cell.length_c   1.000
_cell.angle_alpha   90.00
_cell.angle_beta   90.00
_cell.angle_gamma   90.00
#
_symmetry.space_group_name_H-M   'P 1'
#
loop_
_entity.id
_entity.type
_entity.pdbx_description
1 polymer ?
#
loop_
_entity_poly.entity_id
_entity_poly.type
_entity_poly.pdbx_seq_one_letter_code
_entity_poly.pdbx_strand_id
1 'polypeptide(L)'
;SSSLTGLIEATKAVVGEYEETSVKNFEGVFRESNLLTAIDSSDDAIISSDVVTTLYKDSTIGTVHPATSFFISFGARLASSGNSSDPYVTSTNFASVNSPSLFQYVRDVADVDLQVTTRPLEIWDAITKTTTGIVVGVLDTAIGKVTIFGTNYASPSPNDYVTTVDDTVITYNATPYYSDLYPDRNNILDIDLSILTVTATEDNA
;
A
#
# COMPACT_ATOMS: atom_id res chain seq x y z
N SER A 1 1.85 37.38 -1.58
CA SER A 1 1.51 36.14 -0.86
C SER A 1 0.97 35.14 -1.87
N SER A 2 1.52 33.97 -1.88
CA SER A 2 1.06 32.87 -2.73
C SER A 2 -0.34 32.47 -2.29
N SER A 3 -1.24 32.19 -3.23
CA SER A 3 -2.56 31.66 -2.88
C SER A 3 -2.43 30.18 -2.46
N LEU A 4 -3.34 29.65 -1.61
CA LEU A 4 -3.35 28.24 -1.22
C LEU A 4 -3.31 27.31 -2.45
N THR A 5 -4.06 27.63 -3.50
CA THR A 5 -4.01 26.86 -4.77
C THR A 5 -2.64 26.91 -5.40
N GLY A 6 -1.98 28.07 -5.39
CA GLY A 6 -0.61 28.22 -5.93
C GLY A 6 0.41 27.39 -5.14
N LEU A 7 0.28 27.34 -3.79
CA LEU A 7 1.14 26.50 -2.96
C LEU A 7 0.92 25.00 -3.21
N ILE A 8 -0.31 24.56 -3.38
CA ILE A 8 -0.63 23.17 -3.72
C ILE A 8 0.03 22.77 -5.05
N GLU A 9 -0.09 23.57 -6.08
CA GLU A 9 0.51 23.28 -7.39
C GLU A 9 2.05 23.33 -7.34
N ALA A 10 2.63 24.29 -6.61
CA ALA A 10 4.07 24.35 -6.38
C ALA A 10 4.58 23.11 -5.66
N THR A 11 3.89 22.66 -4.60
CA THR A 11 4.26 21.45 -3.87
C THR A 11 4.20 20.21 -4.76
N LYS A 12 3.15 20.05 -5.58
CA LYS A 12 3.07 18.93 -6.55
C LYS A 12 4.23 18.96 -7.55
N ALA A 13 4.62 20.12 -8.03
CA ALA A 13 5.76 20.25 -8.93
C ALA A 13 7.07 19.83 -8.25
N VAL A 14 7.27 20.22 -6.98
CA VAL A 14 8.45 19.80 -6.18
C VAL A 14 8.48 18.28 -5.98
N VAL A 15 7.35 17.65 -5.69
CA VAL A 15 7.28 16.18 -5.56
C VAL A 15 7.64 15.50 -6.87
N GLY A 16 7.14 16.00 -8.01
CA GLY A 16 7.52 15.47 -9.33
C GLY A 16 9.00 15.64 -9.66
N GLU A 17 9.60 16.79 -9.34
CA GLU A 17 11.04 17.00 -9.51
C GLU A 17 11.86 16.08 -8.60
N TYR A 18 11.44 15.89 -7.36
CA TYR A 18 12.09 14.98 -6.42
C TYR A 18 12.02 13.52 -6.91
N GLU A 19 10.88 13.09 -7.47
CA GLU A 19 10.73 11.79 -8.09
C GLU A 19 11.78 11.56 -9.17
N GLU A 20 11.85 12.46 -10.16
CA GLU A 20 12.75 12.34 -11.31
C GLU A 20 14.23 12.42 -10.94
N THR A 21 14.58 13.23 -9.94
CA THR A 21 15.98 13.48 -9.58
C THR A 21 16.53 12.53 -8.51
N SER A 22 15.70 12.01 -7.63
CA SER A 22 16.14 11.29 -6.43
C SER A 22 15.61 9.88 -6.32
N VAL A 23 14.40 9.60 -6.83
CA VAL A 23 13.69 8.34 -6.60
C VAL A 23 13.77 7.43 -7.82
N LYS A 24 13.41 7.91 -9.00
CA LYS A 24 13.24 7.17 -10.26
C LYS A 24 14.55 6.82 -10.96
N ASN A 25 15.64 6.81 -10.23
CA ASN A 25 16.98 6.49 -10.74
C ASN A 25 17.40 5.09 -10.31
N PHE A 26 18.33 4.49 -11.04
CA PHE A 26 19.00 3.28 -10.58
C PHE A 26 19.70 3.56 -9.24
N GLU A 27 19.40 2.75 -8.21
CA GLU A 27 19.81 2.99 -6.82
C GLU A 27 19.16 4.25 -6.16
N GLY A 28 18.11 4.79 -6.76
CA GLY A 28 17.35 5.89 -6.18
C GLY A 28 16.71 5.49 -4.84
N VAL A 29 16.74 6.41 -3.87
CA VAL A 29 16.20 6.19 -2.52
C VAL A 29 15.17 7.27 -2.24
N PHE A 30 13.99 6.85 -1.80
CA PHE A 30 13.04 7.80 -1.24
C PHE A 30 13.45 8.14 0.19
N ARG A 31 13.71 9.42 0.46
CA ARG A 31 14.01 9.95 1.79
C ARG A 31 12.99 11.04 2.13
N GLU A 32 12.12 10.75 3.08
CA GLU A 32 11.09 11.68 3.52
C GLU A 32 11.66 13.04 3.94
N SER A 33 12.74 13.03 4.73
CA SER A 33 13.37 14.27 5.18
C SER A 33 13.89 15.16 4.04
N ASN A 34 14.36 14.56 2.95
CA ASN A 34 14.82 15.31 1.78
C ASN A 34 13.62 15.91 1.02
N LEU A 35 12.54 15.14 0.89
CA LEU A 35 11.30 15.62 0.27
C LEU A 35 10.69 16.78 1.08
N LEU A 36 10.58 16.62 2.40
CA LEU A 36 10.09 17.67 3.29
C LEU A 36 10.96 18.94 3.17
N THR A 37 12.27 18.81 3.17
CA THR A 37 13.19 19.95 2.98
C THR A 37 12.97 20.63 1.63
N ALA A 38 12.76 19.87 0.55
CA ALA A 38 12.47 20.42 -0.76
C ALA A 38 11.13 21.17 -0.80
N ILE A 39 10.08 20.63 -0.16
CA ILE A 39 8.78 21.27 -0.05
C ILE A 39 8.87 22.56 0.77
N ASP A 40 9.43 22.50 1.99
CA ASP A 40 9.52 23.65 2.90
C ASP A 40 10.37 24.80 2.32
N SER A 41 11.35 24.49 1.47
CA SER A 41 12.18 25.50 0.82
C SER A 41 11.61 26.01 -0.51
N SER A 42 10.50 25.48 -1.00
CA SER A 42 9.93 25.84 -2.30
C SER A 42 9.19 27.19 -2.30
N ASP A 43 8.63 27.58 -1.16
CA ASP A 43 7.96 28.89 -0.99
C ASP A 43 8.05 29.34 0.47
N ASP A 44 8.42 30.60 0.68
CA ASP A 44 8.56 31.21 2.04
C ASP A 44 7.24 31.21 2.84
N ALA A 45 6.10 30.99 2.20
CA ALA A 45 4.81 30.89 2.85
C ALA A 45 4.54 29.52 3.48
N ILE A 46 5.37 28.50 3.18
CA ILE A 46 5.28 27.18 3.80
C ILE A 46 6.02 27.22 5.13
N ILE A 47 5.27 27.07 6.22
CA ILE A 47 5.83 27.12 7.59
C ILE A 47 6.31 25.72 7.99
N SER A 48 5.56 24.69 7.61
CA SER A 48 5.89 23.28 7.86
C SER A 48 5.11 22.38 6.91
N SER A 49 5.67 21.22 6.62
CA SER A 49 4.99 20.17 5.86
C SER A 49 5.07 18.83 6.60
N ASP A 50 4.17 17.93 6.23
CA ASP A 50 4.13 16.54 6.69
C ASP A 50 3.80 15.63 5.51
N VAL A 51 4.33 14.42 5.51
CA VAL A 51 4.16 13.43 4.42
C VAL A 51 3.67 12.11 4.99
N VAL A 52 2.63 11.57 4.37
CA VAL A 52 2.16 10.21 4.65
C VAL A 52 2.45 9.36 3.41
N THR A 53 3.32 8.37 3.58
CA THR A 53 3.74 7.47 2.50
C THR A 53 2.94 6.17 2.54
N THR A 54 2.42 5.76 1.38
CA THR A 54 1.77 4.47 1.18
C THR A 54 2.47 3.71 0.06
N LEU A 55 2.76 2.44 0.29
CA LEU A 55 3.32 1.54 -0.71
C LEU A 55 2.20 0.85 -1.49
N TYR A 56 2.35 0.76 -2.81
CA TYR A 56 1.41 0.09 -3.71
C TYR A 56 2.09 -1.02 -4.48
N LYS A 57 1.42 -2.15 -4.62
CA LYS A 57 1.87 -3.26 -5.48
C LYS A 57 0.67 -3.90 -6.17
N ASP A 58 0.76 -3.98 -7.48
CA ASP A 58 -0.25 -4.60 -8.32
C ASP A 58 0.00 -6.10 -8.48
N SER A 59 -1.09 -6.85 -8.52
CA SER A 59 -1.10 -8.26 -8.88
C SER A 59 -2.31 -8.56 -9.73
N THR A 60 -2.11 -9.21 -10.87
CA THR A 60 -3.21 -9.71 -11.70
C THR A 60 -3.53 -11.13 -11.27
N ILE A 61 -4.75 -11.32 -10.78
CA ILE A 61 -5.28 -12.65 -10.44
C ILE A 61 -6.41 -12.94 -11.41
N GLY A 62 -6.25 -14.01 -12.18
CA GLY A 62 -7.24 -14.40 -13.17
C GLY A 62 -8.44 -15.13 -12.58
N THR A 63 -9.34 -15.54 -13.46
CA THR A 63 -10.52 -16.37 -13.14
C THR A 63 -10.15 -17.76 -12.63
N VAL A 64 -8.93 -18.22 -12.93
CA VAL A 64 -8.37 -19.48 -12.45
C VAL A 64 -7.26 -19.20 -11.46
N HIS A 65 -7.47 -19.64 -10.23
CA HIS A 65 -6.46 -19.47 -9.19
C HIS A 65 -5.22 -20.30 -9.48
N PRO A 66 -3.99 -19.76 -9.33
CA PRO A 66 -2.77 -20.52 -9.58
C PRO A 66 -2.63 -21.72 -8.64
N ALA A 67 -2.06 -22.81 -9.17
CA ALA A 67 -1.83 -24.03 -8.39
C ALA A 67 -0.80 -23.82 -7.25
N THR A 68 0.18 -22.95 -7.49
CA THR A 68 1.24 -22.64 -6.52
C THR A 68 1.00 -21.29 -5.86
N SER A 69 1.38 -21.16 -4.59
CA SER A 69 1.38 -19.87 -3.91
C SER A 69 2.27 -18.88 -4.65
N PHE A 70 1.85 -17.61 -4.68
CA PHE A 70 2.64 -16.51 -5.20
C PHE A 70 2.83 -15.45 -4.11
N PHE A 71 3.77 -14.55 -4.33
CA PHE A 71 4.07 -13.52 -3.34
C PHE A 71 4.21 -12.15 -4.00
N ILE A 72 3.91 -11.14 -3.19
CA ILE A 72 4.08 -9.72 -3.47
C ILE A 72 5.03 -9.19 -2.41
N SER A 73 6.12 -8.54 -2.83
CA SER A 73 7.08 -7.93 -1.90
C SER A 73 6.98 -6.42 -1.99
N PHE A 74 6.82 -5.77 -0.84
CA PHE A 74 6.94 -4.32 -0.71
C PHE A 74 8.39 -3.88 -0.52
N GLY A 75 9.31 -4.82 -0.22
CA GLY A 75 10.72 -4.53 -0.02
C GLY A 75 11.04 -3.71 1.24
N ALA A 76 10.08 -3.53 2.12
CA ALA A 76 10.23 -2.73 3.34
C ALA A 76 9.48 -3.37 4.51
N ARG A 77 9.98 -3.16 5.72
CA ARG A 77 9.22 -3.47 6.93
C ARG A 77 7.94 -2.62 6.95
N LEU A 78 6.82 -3.22 7.36
CA LEU A 78 5.53 -2.56 7.41
C LEU A 78 5.14 -2.15 8.83
N ALA A 79 4.26 -1.15 8.91
CA ALA A 79 3.62 -0.68 10.13
C ALA A 79 2.10 -0.67 9.96
N SER A 80 1.36 -0.67 11.07
CA SER A 80 -0.06 -0.31 11.04
C SER A 80 -0.19 1.21 10.92
N SER A 81 -1.28 1.66 10.30
CA SER A 81 -1.52 3.08 10.00
C SER A 81 -1.86 3.97 11.22
N GLY A 82 -1.84 3.43 12.43
CA GLY A 82 -2.02 4.24 13.64
C GLY A 82 -2.51 3.47 14.86
N ASN A 83 -3.46 2.56 14.72
CA ASN A 83 -3.99 1.78 15.83
C ASN A 83 -3.64 0.31 15.71
N SER A 84 -3.58 -0.41 16.82
CA SER A 84 -3.30 -1.86 16.84
C SER A 84 -4.34 -2.70 16.07
N SER A 85 -5.52 -2.15 15.83
CA SER A 85 -6.60 -2.75 15.03
C SER A 85 -6.52 -2.44 13.54
N ASP A 86 -5.66 -1.48 13.13
CA ASP A 86 -5.51 -1.12 11.73
C ASP A 86 -4.69 -2.17 11.00
N PRO A 87 -5.03 -2.47 9.74
CA PRO A 87 -4.28 -3.42 8.95
C PRO A 87 -2.91 -2.84 8.55
N TYR A 88 -1.95 -3.73 8.35
CA TYR A 88 -0.67 -3.43 7.72
C TYR A 88 -0.79 -3.43 6.21
N VAL A 89 -1.67 -4.28 5.68
CA VAL A 89 -1.94 -4.44 4.25
C VAL A 89 -3.43 -4.53 3.99
N THR A 90 -3.88 -3.81 2.98
CA THR A 90 -5.23 -3.96 2.41
C THR A 90 -5.13 -4.04 0.89
N SER A 91 -6.10 -4.69 0.24
CA SER A 91 -6.22 -4.66 -1.21
C SER A 91 -7.35 -3.72 -1.67
N THR A 92 -7.33 -3.37 -2.96
CA THR A 92 -8.51 -2.85 -3.64
C THR A 92 -9.63 -3.89 -3.65
N ASN A 93 -10.86 -3.43 -3.86
CA ASN A 93 -12.02 -4.30 -3.95
C ASN A 93 -11.99 -5.12 -5.26
N PHE A 94 -12.44 -6.36 -5.18
CA PHE A 94 -12.63 -7.24 -6.33
C PHE A 94 -13.92 -8.05 -6.18
N ALA A 95 -14.43 -8.54 -7.31
CA ALA A 95 -15.52 -9.51 -7.32
C ALA A 95 -14.93 -10.91 -7.54
N SER A 96 -15.21 -11.84 -6.65
CA SER A 96 -14.74 -13.24 -6.76
C SER A 96 -15.61 -14.04 -7.73
N VAL A 97 -14.99 -14.97 -8.46
CA VAL A 97 -15.74 -15.95 -9.31
C VAL A 97 -16.80 -16.70 -8.50
N ASN A 98 -16.50 -17.05 -7.26
CA ASN A 98 -17.41 -17.78 -6.37
C ASN A 98 -18.52 -16.91 -5.77
N SER A 99 -18.36 -15.59 -5.84
CA SER A 99 -19.31 -14.61 -5.28
C SER A 99 -19.30 -13.34 -6.12
N PRO A 100 -19.73 -13.39 -7.41
CA PRO A 100 -19.56 -12.28 -8.36
C PRO A 100 -20.41 -11.05 -8.04
N SER A 101 -21.41 -11.18 -7.19
CA SER A 101 -22.24 -10.06 -6.73
C SER A 101 -21.73 -9.40 -5.45
N LEU A 102 -20.70 -9.96 -4.80
CA LEU A 102 -20.12 -9.43 -3.59
C LEU A 102 -18.77 -8.77 -3.88
N PHE A 103 -18.66 -7.50 -3.52
CA PHE A 103 -17.36 -6.84 -3.51
C PHE A 103 -16.60 -7.25 -2.26
N GLN A 104 -15.38 -7.75 -2.45
CA GLN A 104 -14.51 -8.27 -1.41
C GLN A 104 -13.16 -7.58 -1.49
N TYR A 105 -12.37 -7.65 -0.42
CA TYR A 105 -10.97 -7.22 -0.40
C TYR A 105 -10.16 -8.13 0.53
N VAL A 106 -8.87 -8.19 0.33
CA VAL A 106 -7.94 -8.89 1.21
C VAL A 106 -7.37 -7.91 2.23
N ARG A 107 -7.27 -8.37 3.47
CA ARG A 107 -6.67 -7.59 4.55
C ARG A 107 -6.03 -8.54 5.56
N ASP A 108 -4.96 -8.10 6.22
CA ASP A 108 -4.43 -8.83 7.37
C ASP A 108 -5.32 -8.67 8.60
N VAL A 109 -5.33 -9.72 9.41
CA VAL A 109 -6.07 -9.73 10.68
C VAL A 109 -5.17 -9.18 11.78
N ALA A 110 -5.71 -8.24 12.55
CA ALA A 110 -5.03 -7.73 13.73
C ALA A 110 -4.75 -8.85 14.71
N ASP A 111 -3.47 -9.05 15.07
CA ASP A 111 -3.11 -9.90 16.18
C ASP A 111 -3.00 -9.04 17.45
N VAL A 112 -3.52 -9.53 18.56
CA VAL A 112 -3.35 -8.89 19.87
C VAL A 112 -1.91 -8.95 20.36
N ASP A 113 -1.09 -9.86 19.81
CA ASP A 113 0.33 -9.93 20.10
C ASP A 113 1.16 -9.16 19.06
N LEU A 114 1.57 -7.95 19.41
CA LEU A 114 2.41 -7.08 18.58
C LEU A 114 3.83 -7.65 18.29
N GLN A 115 4.20 -8.76 18.93
CA GLN A 115 5.48 -9.44 18.70
C GLN A 115 5.44 -10.38 17.49
N VAL A 116 4.25 -10.74 17.02
CA VAL A 116 4.08 -11.65 15.88
C VAL A 116 4.25 -10.88 14.57
N THR A 117 5.29 -11.22 13.83
CA THR A 117 5.56 -10.63 12.51
C THR A 117 4.76 -11.26 11.38
N THR A 118 4.23 -12.46 11.60
CA THR A 118 3.45 -13.20 10.59
C THR A 118 1.96 -13.12 10.93
N ARG A 119 1.16 -12.60 10.01
CA ARG A 119 -0.28 -12.37 10.20
C ARG A 119 -1.09 -13.08 9.11
N PRO A 120 -2.25 -13.70 9.44
CA PRO A 120 -3.12 -14.25 8.43
C PRO A 120 -3.72 -13.13 7.56
N LEU A 121 -3.88 -13.43 6.26
CA LEU A 121 -4.61 -12.60 5.32
C LEU A 121 -5.98 -13.24 5.10
N GLU A 122 -7.03 -12.46 5.30
CA GLU A 122 -8.41 -12.91 5.14
C GLU A 122 -9.15 -12.12 4.07
N ILE A 123 -10.18 -12.75 3.52
CA ILE A 123 -11.17 -12.08 2.68
C ILE A 123 -12.16 -11.35 3.57
N TRP A 124 -12.42 -10.10 3.24
CA TRP A 124 -13.38 -9.23 3.92
C TRP A 124 -14.47 -8.78 2.95
N ASP A 125 -15.68 -8.67 3.44
CA ASP A 125 -16.79 -8.04 2.71
C ASP A 125 -16.58 -6.53 2.64
N ALA A 126 -16.61 -5.96 1.44
CA ALA A 126 -16.31 -4.55 1.23
C ALA A 126 -17.45 -3.61 1.66
N ILE A 127 -18.69 -4.12 1.80
CA ILE A 127 -19.86 -3.35 2.21
C ILE A 127 -19.98 -3.33 3.73
N THR A 128 -19.98 -4.51 4.34
CA THR A 128 -20.17 -4.65 5.79
C THR A 128 -18.90 -4.40 6.60
N LYS A 129 -17.74 -4.41 5.94
CA LYS A 129 -16.41 -4.30 6.58
C LYS A 129 -16.15 -5.37 7.63
N THR A 130 -16.69 -6.57 7.41
CA THR A 130 -16.52 -7.72 8.28
C THR A 130 -15.72 -8.82 7.60
N THR A 131 -14.98 -9.60 8.40
CA THR A 131 -14.27 -10.77 7.89
C THR A 131 -15.23 -11.87 7.48
N THR A 132 -14.87 -12.58 6.42
CA THR A 132 -15.55 -13.84 6.03
C THR A 132 -14.99 -15.04 6.80
N GLY A 133 -13.88 -14.88 7.51
CA GLY A 133 -13.14 -15.96 8.17
C GLY A 133 -12.34 -16.84 7.20
N ILE A 134 -12.29 -16.48 5.92
CA ILE A 134 -11.57 -17.23 4.88
C ILE A 134 -10.12 -16.72 4.83
N VAL A 135 -9.18 -17.55 5.28
CA VAL A 135 -7.74 -17.26 5.21
C VAL A 135 -7.20 -17.63 3.84
N VAL A 136 -6.69 -16.64 3.12
CA VAL A 136 -6.18 -16.79 1.74
C VAL A 136 -4.67 -16.63 1.62
N GLY A 137 -4.00 -16.31 2.71
CA GLY A 137 -2.57 -16.08 2.69
C GLY A 137 -1.99 -15.70 4.03
N VAL A 138 -0.74 -15.27 4.02
CA VAL A 138 -0.03 -14.73 5.17
C VAL A 138 0.77 -13.50 4.78
N LEU A 139 0.87 -12.58 5.72
CA LEU A 139 1.71 -11.39 5.66
C LEU A 139 2.89 -11.57 6.62
N ASP A 140 4.11 -11.36 6.13
CA ASP A 140 5.28 -11.14 6.98
C ASP A 140 5.57 -9.63 7.03
N THR A 141 5.27 -9.00 8.17
CA THR A 141 5.41 -7.56 8.36
C THR A 141 6.86 -7.11 8.48
N ALA A 142 7.77 -8.00 8.90
CA ALA A 142 9.18 -7.67 9.10
C ALA A 142 9.91 -7.40 7.78
N ILE A 143 9.47 -8.06 6.70
CA ILE A 143 10.06 -7.95 5.36
C ILE A 143 9.06 -7.41 4.32
N GLY A 144 7.83 -7.12 4.72
CA GLY A 144 6.77 -6.64 3.83
C GLY A 144 6.41 -7.62 2.73
N LYS A 145 6.30 -8.91 3.07
CA LYS A 145 5.99 -9.96 2.10
C LYS A 145 4.59 -10.50 2.31
N VAL A 146 3.74 -10.31 1.31
CA VAL A 146 2.42 -10.94 1.18
C VAL A 146 2.59 -12.25 0.43
N THR A 147 2.12 -13.36 0.99
CA THR A 147 2.05 -14.66 0.31
C THR A 147 0.59 -15.05 0.17
N ILE A 148 0.10 -15.20 -1.04
CA ILE A 148 -1.24 -15.70 -1.36
C ILE A 148 -1.15 -17.19 -1.65
N PHE A 149 -1.99 -17.99 -1.01
CA PHE A 149 -1.95 -19.43 -1.13
C PHE A 149 -2.45 -19.89 -2.50
N GLY A 150 -1.76 -20.85 -3.10
CA GLY A 150 -2.20 -21.54 -4.30
C GLY A 150 -3.12 -22.73 -3.96
N THR A 151 -3.79 -23.29 -4.98
CA THR A 151 -4.73 -24.41 -4.80
C THR A 151 -4.08 -25.70 -4.29
N ASN A 152 -2.76 -25.85 -4.46
CA ASN A 152 -2.00 -26.97 -3.89
C ASN A 152 -1.63 -26.79 -2.43
N TYR A 153 -1.85 -25.61 -1.87
CA TYR A 153 -1.70 -25.41 -0.43
C TYR A 153 -2.90 -26.04 0.27
N ALA A 154 -2.66 -26.78 1.34
CA ALA A 154 -3.71 -27.48 2.07
C ALA A 154 -4.68 -26.48 2.73
N SER A 155 -5.56 -25.92 1.95
CA SER A 155 -6.66 -25.09 2.41
C SER A 155 -7.88 -25.96 2.70
N PRO A 156 -8.68 -25.63 3.73
CA PRO A 156 -9.81 -26.43 4.13
C PRO A 156 -10.96 -26.48 3.11
N SER A 157 -10.97 -25.60 2.08
CA SER A 157 -12.03 -25.62 1.08
C SER A 157 -11.52 -25.15 -0.30
N PRO A 158 -11.98 -25.78 -1.39
CA PRO A 158 -11.65 -25.34 -2.75
C PRO A 158 -12.24 -23.97 -3.15
N ASN A 159 -13.03 -23.35 -2.29
CA ASN A 159 -13.63 -22.03 -2.51
C ASN A 159 -12.85 -20.90 -1.80
N ASP A 160 -11.79 -21.21 -1.07
CA ASP A 160 -11.08 -20.28 -0.20
C ASP A 160 -9.88 -19.62 -0.91
N TYR A 161 -10.02 -19.33 -2.20
CA TYR A 161 -8.95 -18.71 -2.98
C TYR A 161 -9.36 -17.34 -3.50
N VAL A 162 -8.38 -16.47 -3.61
CA VAL A 162 -8.56 -15.20 -4.29
C VAL A 162 -8.67 -15.46 -5.78
N THR A 163 -9.84 -15.27 -6.34
CA THR A 163 -10.10 -15.33 -7.78
C THR A 163 -10.87 -14.08 -8.19
N THR A 164 -10.71 -13.64 -9.42
CA THR A 164 -11.43 -12.46 -9.93
C THR A 164 -12.32 -12.83 -11.10
N VAL A 165 -13.42 -12.10 -11.29
CA VAL A 165 -14.38 -12.37 -12.37
C VAL A 165 -13.75 -12.10 -13.74
N ASP A 166 -12.93 -11.05 -13.84
CA ASP A 166 -12.32 -10.59 -15.09
C ASP A 166 -10.86 -10.24 -14.79
N ASP A 167 -9.88 -11.01 -15.02
CA ASP A 167 -8.44 -10.73 -14.90
C ASP A 167 -8.10 -9.35 -14.28
N THR A 168 -8.78 -9.06 -13.15
CA THR A 168 -8.74 -7.75 -12.52
C THR A 168 -7.39 -7.54 -11.83
N VAL A 169 -6.82 -6.37 -12.03
CA VAL A 169 -5.65 -5.95 -11.26
C VAL A 169 -6.11 -5.67 -9.83
N ILE A 170 -5.52 -6.36 -8.87
CA ILE A 170 -5.69 -6.09 -7.44
C ILE A 170 -4.46 -5.33 -6.97
N THR A 171 -4.68 -4.11 -6.49
CA THR A 171 -3.63 -3.29 -5.89
C THR A 171 -3.61 -3.53 -4.38
N TYR A 172 -2.46 -3.90 -3.85
CA TYR A 172 -2.21 -4.05 -2.43
C TYR A 172 -1.56 -2.78 -1.90
N ASN A 173 -2.09 -2.27 -0.80
CA ASN A 173 -1.66 -1.04 -0.16
C ASN A 173 -1.06 -1.38 1.20
N ALA A 174 0.07 -0.77 1.54
CA ALA A 174 0.75 -0.97 2.81
C ALA A 174 1.38 0.33 3.32
N THR A 175 1.49 0.47 4.64
CA THR A 175 2.22 1.56 5.27
C THR A 175 3.63 1.11 5.63
N PRO A 176 4.69 1.77 5.17
CA PRO A 176 6.05 1.43 5.57
C PRO A 176 6.31 1.79 7.03
N TYR A 177 7.16 0.99 7.71
CA TYR A 177 7.59 1.27 9.08
C TYR A 177 8.61 2.42 9.16
N TYR A 178 9.42 2.54 8.12
CA TYR A 178 10.45 3.59 8.02
C TYR A 178 10.04 4.61 6.97
N SER A 179 10.40 5.85 7.22
CA SER A 179 10.18 6.96 6.30
C SER A 179 11.16 6.98 5.11
N ASP A 180 12.30 6.32 5.24
CA ASP A 180 13.24 6.12 4.14
C ASP A 180 13.01 4.76 3.48
N LEU A 181 12.84 4.76 2.15
CA LEU A 181 12.58 3.55 1.36
C LEU A 181 13.73 3.30 0.39
N TYR A 182 14.21 2.07 0.43
CA TYR A 182 15.26 1.57 -0.44
C TYR A 182 14.66 0.56 -1.42
N PRO A 183 14.93 0.67 -2.72
CA PRO A 183 14.43 -0.32 -3.66
C PRO A 183 15.05 -1.70 -3.38
N ASP A 184 14.27 -2.75 -3.55
CA ASP A 184 14.81 -4.10 -3.65
C ASP A 184 15.74 -4.21 -4.87
N ARG A 185 16.62 -5.20 -4.86
CA ARG A 185 17.54 -5.46 -5.97
C ARG A 185 16.83 -5.47 -7.32
N ASN A 186 17.28 -4.66 -8.26
CA ASN A 186 16.74 -4.50 -9.62
C ASN A 186 15.33 -3.88 -9.70
N ASN A 187 14.84 -3.26 -8.64
CA ASN A 187 13.62 -2.47 -8.68
C ASN A 187 13.97 -0.97 -8.67
N ILE A 188 13.10 -0.19 -9.28
CA ILE A 188 13.12 1.27 -9.20
C ILE A 188 11.88 1.67 -8.42
N LEU A 189 12.02 2.61 -7.50
CA LEU A 189 10.88 3.24 -6.84
C LEU A 189 10.26 4.25 -7.81
N ASP A 190 8.95 4.41 -7.69
CA ASP A 190 8.17 5.36 -8.47
C ASP A 190 7.16 6.04 -7.53
N ILE A 191 6.91 7.33 -7.73
CA ILE A 191 5.88 8.06 -6.99
C ILE A 191 4.67 8.19 -7.91
N ASP A 192 3.54 7.62 -7.53
CA ASP A 192 2.32 7.77 -8.31
C ASP A 192 1.72 9.17 -8.12
N LEU A 193 2.11 10.08 -9.00
CA LEU A 193 1.63 11.46 -8.97
C LEU A 193 0.13 11.59 -9.28
N SER A 194 -0.49 10.55 -9.88
CA SER A 194 -1.92 10.57 -10.24
C SER A 194 -2.83 10.50 -9.01
N ILE A 195 -2.33 9.89 -7.92
CA ILE A 195 -3.05 9.76 -6.65
C ILE A 195 -2.50 10.68 -5.56
N LEU A 196 -1.48 11.49 -5.87
CA LEU A 196 -0.89 12.44 -4.93
C LEU A 196 -1.95 13.44 -4.47
N THR A 197 -2.19 13.47 -3.16
CA THR A 197 -3.07 14.45 -2.52
C THR A 197 -2.22 15.45 -1.74
N VAL A 198 -2.38 16.71 -2.06
CA VAL A 198 -1.75 17.84 -1.33
C VAL A 198 -2.85 18.71 -0.74
N THR A 199 -2.77 18.95 0.55
CA THR A 199 -3.66 19.88 1.28
C THR A 199 -2.84 20.99 1.90
N ALA A 200 -3.35 22.21 1.84
CA ALA A 200 -2.74 23.37 2.51
C ALA A 200 -3.79 24.04 3.39
N THR A 201 -3.38 24.45 4.58
CA THR A 201 -4.23 25.17 5.54
C THR A 201 -3.55 26.47 5.92
N GLU A 202 -4.36 27.52 6.13
CA GLU A 202 -3.84 28.78 6.66
C GLU A 202 -3.60 28.64 8.17
N ASP A 203 -2.46 29.11 8.63
CA ASP A 203 -2.23 29.31 10.05
C ASP A 203 -2.88 30.63 10.46
N ASN A 204 -4.01 30.52 11.15
CA ASN A 204 -4.78 31.66 11.66
C ASN A 204 -4.34 32.05 13.09
N ALA A 205 -3.03 32.05 13.38
CA ALA A 205 -2.51 32.47 14.68
C ALA A 205 -2.58 33.98 14.89
#